data_c24d81e0c78d58a3b9f57dc7548e019e
#
_entry.id   c24d81e0c78d58a3b9f57dc7548e019e
#
_cell.length_a   1.000
_cell.length_b   1.000
_cell.length_c   1.000
_cell.angle_alpha   90.00
_cell.angle_beta   90.00
_cell.angle_gamma   90.00
#
_symmetry.space_group_name_H-M   'P 1'
#
loop_
_entity.id
_entity.type
_entity.pdbx_description
1 polymer ?
#
loop_
_entity_poly.entity_id
_entity_poly.type
_entity_poly.pdbx_seq_one_letter_code
_entity_poly.pdbx_strand_id
1 'polypeptide(L)'
;GILAPSLTKDNIRYYLSKNPNYIFGSPALLELIKRNSLPKDDLSSVHTFISGGDFLTPTQNAEGVEFFKNHNANTTICNGSGNAETCGANTNAVGLKIRPETVGRVLVGPKSIIVDPNTMEELDYGKEGMLCQSGKHVFKCYYNDEEKTKETRFKYKGREYYKTGNMGILDENGYFTLTGRSSRYYIRSDLNKVYLGHIQNVISLIDVVEACCVVPKPDKDLLFTNKAYIVLKDGIMPTKEISDYIMNECYKPIYNSVTG
;
A
#
# COMPACT_ATOMS: atom_id res chain seq x y z
N GLY A 1 14.79 16.20 13.36
CA GLY A 1 14.57 15.34 12.19
C GLY A 1 15.43 15.78 11.02
N ILE A 2 15.81 14.85 10.16
CA ILE A 2 16.51 15.15 8.90
C ILE A 2 15.49 14.97 7.79
N LEU A 3 15.17 16.03 7.05
CA LEU A 3 14.44 15.96 5.79
C LEU A 3 15.45 15.72 4.69
N ALA A 4 15.50 14.49 4.15
CA ALA A 4 16.35 14.19 3.03
C ALA A 4 15.70 14.70 1.73
N PRO A 5 16.46 15.35 0.83
CA PRO A 5 16.01 15.57 -0.55
C PRO A 5 15.85 14.22 -1.25
N SER A 6 15.78 14.15 -2.55
CA SER A 6 15.72 12.86 -3.25
C SER A 6 16.76 11.88 -2.75
N LEU A 7 16.31 10.73 -2.24
CA LEU A 7 17.20 9.64 -1.83
C LEU A 7 17.58 8.82 -3.07
N THR A 8 18.87 8.58 -3.24
CA THR A 8 19.46 7.85 -4.37
C THR A 8 20.46 6.83 -3.86
N LYS A 9 20.91 5.91 -4.73
CA LYS A 9 21.98 4.96 -4.42
C LYS A 9 23.27 5.66 -3.95
N ASP A 10 23.52 6.88 -4.41
CA ASP A 10 24.77 7.61 -4.12
C ASP A 10 24.75 8.31 -2.77
N ASN A 11 23.55 8.65 -2.24
CA ASN A 11 23.44 9.42 -1.00
C ASN A 11 22.76 8.67 0.17
N ILE A 12 22.13 7.54 -0.07
CA ILE A 12 21.38 6.82 0.98
C ILE A 12 22.28 6.44 2.17
N ARG A 13 23.51 5.99 1.92
CA ARG A 13 24.45 5.64 2.98
C ARG A 13 24.88 6.81 3.84
N TYR A 14 24.98 8.01 3.25
CA TYR A 14 25.24 9.23 4.02
C TYR A 14 24.11 9.51 5.01
N TYR A 15 22.84 9.33 4.60
CA TYR A 15 21.72 9.55 5.52
C TYR A 15 21.62 8.45 6.59
N LEU A 16 21.91 7.21 6.26
CA LEU A 16 21.97 6.11 7.23
C LEU A 16 23.11 6.32 8.25
N SER A 17 24.26 6.89 7.84
CA SER A 17 25.39 7.21 8.75
C SER A 17 25.05 8.31 9.77
N LYS A 18 23.90 8.97 9.67
CA LYS A 18 23.39 9.90 10.68
C LYS A 18 22.65 9.21 11.82
N ASN A 19 22.67 7.88 11.87
CA ASN A 19 22.06 7.05 12.89
C ASN A 19 20.57 7.39 13.12
N PRO A 20 19.69 7.30 12.09
CA PRO A 20 18.28 7.57 12.26
C PRO A 20 17.64 6.52 13.18
N ASN A 21 16.77 6.96 14.09
CA ASN A 21 15.97 6.03 14.90
C ASN A 21 14.68 5.64 14.18
N TYR A 22 14.12 6.57 13.41
CA TYR A 22 12.89 6.38 12.65
C TYR A 22 13.15 6.71 11.19
N ILE A 23 12.72 5.83 10.30
CA ILE A 23 12.74 6.06 8.85
C ILE A 23 11.30 6.04 8.37
N PHE A 24 10.87 7.10 7.69
CA PHE A 24 9.58 7.16 7.01
C PHE A 24 9.81 7.14 5.50
N GLY A 25 9.21 6.17 4.82
CA GLY A 25 9.39 6.04 3.38
C GLY A 25 8.41 5.06 2.73
N SER A 26 8.60 4.83 1.46
CA SER A 26 7.83 3.83 0.70
C SER A 26 8.54 2.47 0.71
N PRO A 27 7.87 1.39 0.25
CA PRO A 27 8.54 0.10 0.00
C PRO A 27 9.78 0.24 -0.89
N ALA A 28 9.75 1.14 -1.88
CA ALA A 28 10.90 1.41 -2.75
C ALA A 28 12.11 1.97 -1.97
N LEU A 29 11.89 2.76 -0.90
CA LEU A 29 12.97 3.21 -0.04
C LEU A 29 13.60 2.04 0.75
N LEU A 30 12.77 1.11 1.25
CA LEU A 30 13.28 -0.09 1.91
C LEU A 30 14.18 -0.90 0.97
N GLU A 31 13.74 -1.09 -0.27
CA GLU A 31 14.56 -1.78 -1.28
C GLU A 31 15.85 -1.00 -1.62
N LEU A 32 15.78 0.32 -1.71
CA LEU A 32 16.97 1.15 -1.90
C LEU A 32 17.99 0.96 -0.77
N ILE A 33 17.53 0.92 0.48
CA ILE A 33 18.38 0.65 1.66
C ILE A 33 18.99 -0.74 1.55
N LYS A 34 18.18 -1.78 1.31
CA LYS A 34 18.62 -3.17 1.19
C LYS A 34 19.72 -3.33 0.14
N ARG A 35 19.53 -2.74 -1.05
CA ARG A 35 20.47 -2.87 -2.19
C ARG A 35 21.79 -2.10 -2.01
N ASN A 36 21.81 -1.07 -1.17
CA ASN A 36 22.97 -0.19 -1.05
C ASN A 36 23.67 -0.27 0.31
N SER A 37 23.18 -1.07 1.25
CA SER A 37 23.86 -1.36 2.50
C SER A 37 24.90 -2.47 2.30
N LEU A 38 26.05 -2.31 2.95
CA LEU A 38 27.10 -3.33 2.95
C LEU A 38 26.91 -4.25 4.17
N PRO A 39 27.34 -5.52 4.13
CA PRO A 39 27.19 -6.46 5.25
C PRO A 39 27.80 -5.97 6.58
N LYS A 40 28.78 -5.06 6.52
CA LYS A 40 29.42 -4.45 7.68
C LYS A 40 28.73 -3.16 8.18
N ASP A 41 27.74 -2.66 7.48
CA ASP A 41 27.03 -1.44 7.90
C ASP A 41 26.25 -1.75 9.18
N ASP A 42 26.38 -0.91 10.19
CA ASP A 42 25.66 -1.05 11.45
C ASP A 42 24.43 -0.13 11.41
N LEU A 43 23.23 -0.73 11.45
CA LEU A 43 21.96 -0.04 11.45
C LEU A 43 21.25 -0.14 12.81
N SER A 44 21.97 -0.48 13.89
CA SER A 44 21.42 -0.68 15.24
C SER A 44 20.61 0.49 15.78
N SER A 45 20.85 1.69 15.26
CA SER A 45 20.06 2.88 15.60
C SER A 45 18.62 2.87 15.06
N VAL A 46 18.34 2.07 14.02
CA VAL A 46 17.03 2.09 13.35
C VAL A 46 16.03 1.25 14.16
N HIS A 47 15.16 1.89 14.89
CA HIS A 47 14.13 1.23 15.70
C HIS A 47 12.83 0.99 14.94
N THR A 48 12.47 1.90 14.02
CA THR A 48 11.20 1.81 13.30
C THR A 48 11.35 2.26 11.85
N PHE A 49 10.86 1.43 10.93
CA PHE A 49 10.63 1.80 9.53
C PHE A 49 9.12 1.89 9.29
N ILE A 50 8.64 3.07 8.93
CA ILE A 50 7.22 3.32 8.62
C ILE A 50 7.07 3.36 7.12
N SER A 51 6.41 2.36 6.56
CA SER A 51 6.09 2.29 5.14
C SER A 51 4.79 3.03 4.84
N GLY A 52 4.83 3.95 3.88
CA GLY A 52 3.66 4.69 3.40
C GLY A 52 3.80 5.05 1.94
N GLY A 53 2.71 5.55 1.35
CA GLY A 53 2.65 5.90 -0.08
C GLY A 53 2.35 4.73 -1.00
N ASP A 54 2.76 3.52 -0.65
CA ASP A 54 2.39 2.26 -1.29
C ASP A 54 2.30 1.15 -0.25
N PHE A 55 1.68 0.02 -0.61
CA PHE A 55 1.51 -1.11 0.29
C PHE A 55 2.77 -1.96 0.34
N LEU A 56 3.35 -2.12 1.53
CA LEU A 56 4.41 -3.07 1.79
C LEU A 56 3.78 -4.44 2.07
N THR A 57 4.09 -5.42 1.25
CA THR A 57 3.52 -6.77 1.39
C THR A 57 4.07 -7.48 2.63
N PRO A 58 3.36 -8.51 3.16
CA PRO A 58 3.86 -9.31 4.29
C PRO A 58 5.23 -9.93 4.02
N THR A 59 5.50 -10.37 2.78
CA THR A 59 6.80 -10.92 2.37
C THR A 59 7.89 -9.86 2.43
N GLN A 60 7.67 -8.70 1.83
CA GLN A 60 8.64 -7.59 1.90
C GLN A 60 8.86 -7.11 3.35
N ASN A 61 7.82 -7.14 4.17
CA ASN A 61 7.94 -6.83 5.60
C ASN A 61 8.88 -7.82 6.29
N ALA A 62 8.67 -9.14 6.10
CA ALA A 62 9.49 -10.18 6.70
C ALA A 62 10.96 -10.09 6.23
N GLU A 63 11.19 -9.93 4.92
CA GLU A 63 12.52 -9.73 4.35
C GLU A 63 13.21 -8.48 4.92
N GLY A 64 12.46 -7.38 5.08
CA GLY A 64 12.97 -6.15 5.66
C GLY A 64 13.38 -6.32 7.13
N VAL A 65 12.58 -7.02 7.93
CA VAL A 65 12.90 -7.33 9.33
C VAL A 65 14.18 -8.17 9.41
N GLU A 66 14.30 -9.21 8.58
CA GLU A 66 15.50 -10.05 8.52
C GLU A 66 16.72 -9.24 8.07
N PHE A 67 16.57 -8.39 7.06
CA PHE A 67 17.64 -7.49 6.61
C PHE A 67 18.16 -6.61 7.74
N PHE A 68 17.29 -5.92 8.47
CA PHE A 68 17.70 -5.06 9.58
C PHE A 68 18.36 -5.86 10.72
N LYS A 69 17.84 -7.05 11.02
CA LYS A 69 18.44 -7.97 12.01
C LYS A 69 19.89 -8.36 11.63
N ASN A 70 20.14 -8.63 10.35
CA ASN A 70 21.47 -8.94 9.82
C ASN A 70 22.43 -7.73 9.86
N HIS A 71 21.90 -6.51 10.11
CA HIS A 71 22.64 -5.27 10.28
C HIS A 71 22.57 -4.73 11.73
N ASN A 72 22.46 -5.63 12.71
CA ASN A 72 22.44 -5.37 14.16
C ASN A 72 21.22 -4.54 14.65
N ALA A 73 20.16 -4.38 13.86
CA ALA A 73 18.99 -3.59 14.22
C ALA A 73 17.80 -4.48 14.58
N ASN A 74 17.12 -4.16 15.68
CA ASN A 74 15.83 -4.74 16.04
C ASN A 74 14.71 -3.80 15.58
N THR A 75 14.53 -3.72 14.27
CA THR A 75 13.64 -2.76 13.64
C THR A 75 12.22 -3.28 13.56
N THR A 76 11.27 -2.48 14.03
CA THR A 76 9.84 -2.68 13.76
C THR A 76 9.50 -2.07 12.40
N ILE A 77 8.99 -2.89 11.49
CA ILE A 77 8.49 -2.41 10.19
C ILE A 77 6.96 -2.40 10.22
N CYS A 78 6.36 -1.27 9.92
CA CYS A 78 4.91 -1.11 9.93
C CYS A 78 4.40 -0.37 8.69
N ASN A 79 3.25 -0.80 8.20
CA ASN A 79 2.50 -0.11 7.17
C ASN A 79 1.70 1.05 7.76
N GLY A 80 1.52 2.09 6.95
CA GLY A 80 0.56 3.17 7.16
C GLY A 80 -0.09 3.55 5.85
N SER A 81 -1.31 4.04 5.90
CA SER A 81 -2.02 4.58 4.75
C SER A 81 -2.37 6.04 4.99
N GLY A 82 -2.34 6.84 3.95
CA GLY A 82 -2.66 8.26 4.04
C GLY A 82 -3.01 8.89 2.70
N ASN A 83 -3.53 10.09 2.78
CA ASN A 83 -3.85 10.97 1.66
C ASN A 83 -3.39 12.38 1.99
N ALA A 84 -3.04 13.17 0.97
CA ALA A 84 -2.77 14.60 1.15
C ALA A 84 -3.97 15.33 1.76
N GLU A 85 -5.16 14.93 1.38
CA GLU A 85 -6.45 15.46 1.83
C GLU A 85 -6.76 15.18 3.31
N THR A 86 -6.02 14.27 3.93
CA THR A 86 -6.10 13.98 5.37
C THR A 86 -4.84 14.40 6.13
N CYS A 87 -4.07 15.34 5.55
CA CYS A 87 -2.83 15.85 6.14
C CYS A 87 -1.81 14.76 6.48
N GLY A 88 -1.83 13.65 5.74
CA GLY A 88 -0.90 12.53 5.92
C GLY A 88 -1.60 11.22 6.24
N ALA A 89 -1.50 10.73 7.47
CA ALA A 89 -1.95 9.39 7.82
C ALA A 89 -3.46 9.26 7.99
N ASN A 90 -4.03 8.20 7.43
CA ASN A 90 -5.38 7.69 7.73
C ASN A 90 -5.31 6.59 8.78
N THR A 91 -4.25 5.78 8.70
CA THR A 91 -3.97 4.65 9.58
C THR A 91 -2.50 4.63 9.97
N ASN A 92 -2.21 4.00 11.09
CA ASN A 92 -0.84 3.85 11.60
C ASN A 92 -0.74 2.60 12.46
N ALA A 93 0.43 1.96 12.47
CA ALA A 93 0.72 0.82 13.31
C ALA A 93 1.88 1.07 14.32
N VAL A 94 2.44 2.28 14.36
CA VAL A 94 3.54 2.62 15.30
C VAL A 94 3.07 2.48 16.75
N GLY A 95 3.83 1.72 17.54
CA GLY A 95 3.50 1.47 18.95
C GLY A 95 2.32 0.52 19.18
N LEU A 96 1.82 -0.14 18.13
CA LEU A 96 0.72 -1.11 18.18
C LEU A 96 1.23 -2.51 17.82
N LYS A 97 0.38 -3.52 18.04
CA LYS A 97 0.63 -4.87 17.53
C LYS A 97 0.69 -4.81 16.00
N ILE A 98 1.83 -5.20 15.44
CA ILE A 98 2.00 -5.23 13.98
C ILE A 98 1.18 -6.38 13.39
N ARG A 99 0.43 -6.05 12.36
CA ARG A 99 -0.31 -6.99 11.51
C ARG A 99 0.10 -6.70 10.06
N PRO A 100 1.06 -7.46 9.50
CA PRO A 100 1.66 -7.16 8.19
C PRO A 100 0.65 -7.14 7.04
N GLU A 101 -0.45 -7.87 7.18
CA GLU A 101 -1.57 -7.92 6.21
C GLU A 101 -2.42 -6.64 6.20
N THR A 102 -2.22 -5.74 7.15
CA THR A 102 -2.98 -4.49 7.28
C THR A 102 -2.12 -3.27 7.02
N VAL A 103 -2.76 -2.12 6.81
CA VAL A 103 -2.09 -0.81 6.82
C VAL A 103 -2.19 -0.11 8.18
N GLY A 104 -2.36 -0.88 9.25
CA GLY A 104 -2.45 -0.39 10.63
C GLY A 104 -3.86 -0.03 11.07
N ARG A 105 -3.96 0.60 12.25
CA ARG A 105 -5.23 1.06 12.83
C ARG A 105 -5.58 2.45 12.35
N VAL A 106 -6.89 2.70 12.19
CA VAL A 106 -7.41 4.06 11.98
C VAL A 106 -7.00 4.97 13.15
N LEU A 107 -6.69 6.22 12.83
CA LEU A 107 -6.21 7.16 13.84
C LEU A 107 -7.26 7.43 14.92
N VAL A 108 -6.80 7.61 16.14
CA VAL A 108 -7.64 8.04 17.27
C VAL A 108 -7.96 9.53 17.13
N GLY A 109 -9.23 9.89 17.31
CA GLY A 109 -9.73 11.27 17.20
C GLY A 109 -10.55 11.54 15.94
N PRO A 110 -10.06 11.25 14.72
CA PRO A 110 -10.91 11.21 13.53
C PRO A 110 -12.05 10.20 13.67
N LYS A 111 -13.16 10.49 13.00
CA LYS A 111 -14.20 9.47 12.77
C LYS A 111 -13.90 8.77 11.46
N SER A 112 -13.75 7.47 11.51
CA SER A 112 -13.55 6.60 10.35
C SER A 112 -14.72 5.64 10.23
N ILE A 113 -15.26 5.50 9.02
CA ILE A 113 -16.33 4.55 8.70
C ILE A 113 -15.98 3.85 7.39
N ILE A 114 -16.53 2.65 7.21
CA ILE A 114 -16.53 1.96 5.91
C ILE A 114 -17.90 2.12 5.31
N VAL A 115 -17.98 2.49 4.04
CA VAL A 115 -19.24 2.66 3.30
C VAL A 115 -19.25 1.83 2.03
N ASP A 116 -20.44 1.43 1.62
CA ASP A 116 -20.66 0.96 0.25
C ASP A 116 -20.40 2.09 -0.73
N PRO A 117 -19.50 1.96 -1.71
CA PRO A 117 -19.13 3.06 -2.61
C PRO A 117 -20.26 3.51 -3.55
N ASN A 118 -21.34 2.72 -3.71
CA ASN A 118 -22.47 3.04 -4.58
C ASN A 118 -23.59 3.75 -3.82
N THR A 119 -23.90 3.28 -2.59
CA THR A 119 -25.01 3.83 -1.79
C THR A 119 -24.55 4.87 -0.77
N MET A 120 -23.25 4.93 -0.44
CA MET A 120 -22.67 5.72 0.64
C MET A 120 -23.24 5.38 2.03
N GLU A 121 -23.84 4.21 2.20
CA GLU A 121 -24.31 3.70 3.49
C GLU A 121 -23.16 3.03 4.26
N GLU A 122 -23.14 3.22 5.56
CA GLU A 122 -22.17 2.64 6.46
C GLU A 122 -22.33 1.12 6.53
N LEU A 123 -21.23 0.40 6.41
CA LEU A 123 -21.16 -1.06 6.50
C LEU A 123 -20.67 -1.48 7.88
N ASP A 124 -21.07 -2.69 8.30
CA ASP A 124 -20.56 -3.32 9.51
C ASP A 124 -19.06 -3.67 9.39
N TYR A 125 -18.40 -3.83 10.53
CA TYR A 125 -17.03 -4.36 10.57
C TYR A 125 -16.93 -5.72 9.87
N GLY A 126 -15.78 -5.97 9.25
CA GLY A 126 -15.53 -7.19 8.49
C GLY A 126 -16.06 -7.19 7.07
N LYS A 127 -16.87 -6.19 6.67
CA LYS A 127 -17.33 -6.04 5.27
C LYS A 127 -16.37 -5.16 4.47
N GLU A 128 -16.20 -5.50 3.19
CA GLU A 128 -15.41 -4.68 2.28
C GLU A 128 -16.19 -3.44 1.85
N GLY A 129 -15.53 -2.28 1.93
CA GLY A 129 -16.09 -1.01 1.49
C GLY A 129 -15.02 0.08 1.38
N MET A 130 -15.45 1.31 1.12
CA MET A 130 -14.56 2.46 1.01
C MET A 130 -14.35 3.10 2.38
N LEU A 131 -13.09 3.27 2.76
CA LEU A 131 -12.74 4.03 3.97
C LEU A 131 -13.09 5.51 3.77
N CYS A 132 -13.88 6.06 4.69
CA CYS A 132 -14.23 7.48 4.73
C CYS A 132 -13.87 8.07 6.08
N GLN A 133 -13.40 9.32 6.08
CA GLN A 133 -12.92 9.98 7.29
C GLN A 133 -13.51 11.36 7.47
N SER A 134 -13.70 11.73 8.73
CA SER A 134 -14.18 13.04 9.15
C SER A 134 -13.39 13.54 10.35
N GLY A 135 -13.02 14.81 10.35
CA GLY A 135 -12.28 15.43 11.46
C GLY A 135 -11.50 16.66 11.02
N LYS A 136 -10.81 17.27 11.98
CA LYS A 136 -10.03 18.50 11.74
C LYS A 136 -8.80 18.28 10.83
N HIS A 137 -8.36 17.04 10.64
CA HIS A 137 -7.27 16.66 9.78
C HIS A 137 -7.66 16.61 8.30
N VAL A 138 -8.96 16.63 7.98
CA VAL A 138 -9.44 16.64 6.59
C VAL A 138 -9.26 18.04 6.02
N PHE A 139 -8.68 18.13 4.82
CA PHE A 139 -8.47 19.39 4.09
C PHE A 139 -9.76 20.18 3.87
N LYS A 140 -9.65 21.47 3.60
CA LYS A 140 -10.85 22.32 3.38
C LYS A 140 -11.41 22.18 1.97
N CYS A 141 -10.57 22.27 0.96
CA CYS A 141 -10.96 22.21 -0.45
C CYS A 141 -9.74 22.02 -1.36
N TYR A 142 -10.00 21.61 -2.59
CA TYR A 142 -9.03 21.78 -3.67
C TYR A 142 -8.99 23.24 -4.12
N TYR A 143 -7.80 23.75 -4.42
CA TYR A 143 -7.62 25.12 -4.86
C TYR A 143 -8.27 25.33 -6.24
N ASN A 144 -9.15 26.29 -6.36
CA ASN A 144 -9.92 26.63 -7.57
C ASN A 144 -10.66 25.45 -8.23
N ASP A 145 -11.05 24.44 -7.44
CA ASP A 145 -11.78 23.28 -7.94
C ASP A 145 -12.87 22.85 -6.93
N GLU A 146 -13.97 23.62 -6.95
CA GLU A 146 -15.10 23.33 -6.07
C GLU A 146 -15.85 22.06 -6.46
N GLU A 147 -15.90 21.74 -7.75
CA GLU A 147 -16.59 20.56 -8.25
C GLU A 147 -15.92 19.30 -7.69
N LYS A 148 -14.62 19.17 -7.89
CA LYS A 148 -13.84 18.06 -7.32
C LYS A 148 -13.92 18.01 -5.80
N THR A 149 -13.94 19.17 -5.13
CA THR A 149 -14.10 19.22 -3.68
C THR A 149 -15.42 18.60 -3.24
N LYS A 150 -16.53 18.94 -3.93
CA LYS A 150 -17.87 18.38 -3.66
C LYS A 150 -17.93 16.88 -3.96
N GLU A 151 -17.35 16.43 -5.07
CA GLU A 151 -17.32 15.01 -5.46
C GLU A 151 -16.64 14.12 -4.43
N THR A 152 -15.62 14.64 -3.72
CA THR A 152 -14.87 13.87 -2.73
C THR A 152 -15.48 13.84 -1.35
N ARG A 153 -16.66 14.45 -1.15
CA ARG A 153 -17.31 14.55 0.16
C ARG A 153 -18.76 14.07 0.09
N PHE A 154 -19.27 13.70 1.26
CA PHE A 154 -20.69 13.42 1.45
C PHE A 154 -21.09 13.64 2.91
N LYS A 155 -22.38 13.84 3.13
CA LYS A 155 -22.96 13.96 4.49
C LYS A 155 -23.60 12.64 4.91
N TYR A 156 -23.25 12.18 6.11
CA TYR A 156 -23.81 10.99 6.71
C TYR A 156 -24.05 11.21 8.20
N LYS A 157 -25.24 10.92 8.71
CA LYS A 157 -25.64 11.10 10.12
C LYS A 157 -25.23 12.49 10.68
N GLY A 158 -25.49 13.57 9.91
CA GLY A 158 -25.20 14.95 10.30
C GLY A 158 -23.73 15.36 10.26
N ARG A 159 -22.83 14.52 9.76
CA ARG A 159 -21.39 14.78 9.67
C ARG A 159 -20.92 14.70 8.23
N GLU A 160 -19.99 15.60 7.87
CA GLU A 160 -19.33 15.54 6.57
C GLU A 160 -18.14 14.59 6.61
N TYR A 161 -18.03 13.71 5.61
CA TYR A 161 -16.94 12.76 5.43
C TYR A 161 -16.23 13.00 4.12
N TYR A 162 -14.91 12.80 4.15
CA TYR A 162 -14.05 12.70 2.97
C TYR A 162 -13.96 11.25 2.52
N LYS A 163 -14.15 11.02 1.21
CA LYS A 163 -14.00 9.74 0.54
C LYS A 163 -12.52 9.51 0.23
N THR A 164 -11.85 8.62 0.95
CA THR A 164 -10.39 8.42 0.76
C THR A 164 -10.05 7.73 -0.56
N GLY A 165 -11.04 7.08 -1.19
CA GLY A 165 -10.84 6.23 -2.36
C GLY A 165 -10.16 4.88 -2.04
N ASN A 166 -9.77 4.64 -0.80
CA ASN A 166 -9.19 3.36 -0.38
C ASN A 166 -10.31 2.35 -0.10
N MET A 167 -10.27 1.22 -0.80
CA MET A 167 -11.16 0.08 -0.57
C MET A 167 -10.51 -0.88 0.41
N GLY A 168 -11.29 -1.49 1.30
CA GLY A 168 -10.76 -2.44 2.26
C GLY A 168 -11.75 -2.84 3.33
N ILE A 169 -11.23 -3.57 4.30
CA ILE A 169 -11.99 -4.14 5.42
C ILE A 169 -11.49 -3.51 6.72
N LEU A 170 -12.41 -2.96 7.50
CA LEU A 170 -12.13 -2.46 8.84
C LEU A 170 -12.62 -3.50 9.86
N ASP A 171 -11.72 -3.94 10.73
CA ASP A 171 -12.10 -4.87 11.81
C ASP A 171 -12.58 -4.13 13.07
N GLU A 172 -13.16 -4.88 14.01
CA GLU A 172 -13.67 -4.34 15.29
C GLU A 172 -12.58 -3.70 16.17
N ASN A 173 -11.31 -4.07 15.97
CA ASN A 173 -10.17 -3.48 16.65
C ASN A 173 -9.65 -2.22 15.97
N GLY A 174 -10.26 -1.83 14.86
CA GLY A 174 -9.91 -0.66 14.06
C GLY A 174 -8.73 -0.86 13.10
N TYR A 175 -8.28 -2.11 12.84
CA TYR A 175 -7.29 -2.37 11.81
C TYR A 175 -7.93 -2.37 10.43
N PHE A 176 -7.25 -1.76 9.47
CA PHE A 176 -7.72 -1.63 8.11
C PHE A 176 -6.86 -2.48 7.15
N THR A 177 -7.49 -3.48 6.54
CA THR A 177 -6.89 -4.29 5.47
C THR A 177 -7.22 -3.64 4.14
N LEU A 178 -6.22 -3.06 3.48
CA LEU A 178 -6.38 -2.39 2.19
C LEU A 178 -6.53 -3.44 1.09
N THR A 179 -7.64 -3.37 0.33
CA THR A 179 -7.90 -4.26 -0.81
C THR A 179 -7.68 -3.59 -2.16
N GLY A 180 -7.65 -2.25 -2.21
CA GLY A 180 -7.37 -1.52 -3.44
C GLY A 180 -7.79 -0.05 -3.41
N ARG A 181 -7.95 0.51 -4.61
CA ARG A 181 -8.45 1.88 -4.82
C ARG A 181 -9.77 1.83 -5.59
N SER A 182 -10.74 2.62 -5.18
CA SER A 182 -12.06 2.73 -5.83
C SER A 182 -11.98 3.18 -7.29
N SER A 183 -10.88 3.79 -7.71
CA SER A 183 -10.63 4.23 -9.09
C SER A 183 -9.80 3.25 -9.92
N ARG A 184 -9.29 2.15 -9.34
CA ARG A 184 -8.37 1.20 -9.99
C ARG A 184 -8.92 -0.22 -9.97
N TYR A 185 -10.18 -0.39 -10.38
CA TYR A 185 -10.78 -1.69 -10.63
C TYR A 185 -11.61 -1.64 -11.91
N TYR A 186 -11.95 -2.80 -12.42
CA TYR A 186 -12.99 -2.96 -13.43
C TYR A 186 -13.97 -4.06 -13.02
N ILE A 187 -15.15 -4.08 -13.64
CA ILE A 187 -16.15 -5.11 -13.41
C ILE A 187 -16.13 -6.06 -14.62
N ARG A 188 -16.00 -7.35 -14.37
CA ARG A 188 -16.12 -8.40 -15.39
C ARG A 188 -17.58 -8.69 -15.72
N SER A 189 -17.80 -9.40 -16.83
CA SER A 189 -19.17 -9.84 -17.26
C SER A 189 -19.89 -10.70 -16.22
N ASP A 190 -19.16 -11.38 -15.33
CA ASP A 190 -19.66 -12.14 -14.20
C ASP A 190 -19.94 -11.30 -12.93
N LEU A 191 -19.95 -9.97 -13.07
CA LEU A 191 -20.13 -8.97 -12.01
C LEU A 191 -19.04 -8.93 -10.93
N ASN A 192 -17.98 -9.70 -11.08
CA ASN A 192 -16.84 -9.65 -10.16
C ASN A 192 -16.01 -8.39 -10.35
N LYS A 193 -15.66 -7.74 -9.24
CA LYS A 193 -14.71 -6.61 -9.21
C LYS A 193 -13.28 -7.15 -9.25
N VAL A 194 -12.48 -6.61 -10.16
CA VAL A 194 -11.06 -6.96 -10.29
C VAL A 194 -10.22 -5.73 -9.95
N TYR A 195 -9.54 -5.79 -8.81
CA TYR A 195 -8.64 -4.72 -8.36
C TYR A 195 -7.25 -4.90 -8.98
N LEU A 196 -6.89 -3.98 -9.84
CA LEU A 196 -5.62 -4.03 -10.58
C LEU A 196 -4.39 -4.03 -9.67
N GLY A 197 -4.50 -3.34 -8.53
CA GLY A 197 -3.43 -3.28 -7.54
C GLY A 197 -3.08 -4.65 -6.94
N HIS A 198 -4.06 -5.53 -6.72
CA HIS A 198 -3.81 -6.88 -6.22
C HIS A 198 -2.98 -7.69 -7.21
N ILE A 199 -3.36 -7.65 -8.49
CA ILE A 199 -2.65 -8.38 -9.54
C ILE A 199 -1.23 -7.81 -9.69
N GLN A 200 -1.11 -6.49 -9.67
CA GLN A 200 0.19 -5.82 -9.73
C GLN A 200 1.10 -6.23 -8.56
N ASN A 201 0.56 -6.33 -7.34
CA ASN A 201 1.31 -6.77 -6.17
C ASN A 201 1.82 -8.21 -6.32
N VAL A 202 0.97 -9.13 -6.83
CA VAL A 202 1.38 -10.52 -7.10
C VAL A 202 2.54 -10.57 -8.09
N ILE A 203 2.41 -9.88 -9.21
CA ILE A 203 3.44 -9.85 -10.26
C ILE A 203 4.74 -9.25 -9.72
N SER A 204 4.66 -8.21 -8.90
CA SER A 204 5.84 -7.53 -8.35
C SER A 204 6.65 -8.38 -7.35
N LEU A 205 6.07 -9.47 -6.82
CA LEU A 205 6.75 -10.42 -5.94
C LEU A 205 7.52 -11.52 -6.69
N ILE A 206 7.31 -11.65 -8.00
CA ILE A 206 8.00 -12.65 -8.80
C ILE A 206 9.47 -12.24 -8.96
N ASP A 207 10.36 -13.17 -8.67
CA ASP A 207 11.81 -12.93 -8.53
C ASP A 207 12.49 -12.30 -9.75
N VAL A 208 11.96 -12.57 -10.96
CA VAL A 208 12.49 -12.03 -12.24
C VAL A 208 11.96 -10.63 -12.58
N VAL A 209 10.97 -10.12 -11.81
CA VAL A 209 10.30 -8.85 -12.09
C VAL A 209 10.97 -7.70 -11.32
N GLU A 210 11.36 -6.65 -12.02
CA GLU A 210 11.86 -5.40 -11.43
C GLU A 210 10.71 -4.41 -11.14
N ALA A 211 9.80 -4.26 -12.12
CA ALA A 211 8.62 -3.40 -11.98
C ALA A 211 7.49 -3.91 -12.88
N CYS A 212 6.25 -3.59 -12.51
CA CYS A 212 5.10 -3.88 -13.35
C CYS A 212 4.00 -2.82 -13.23
N CYS A 213 3.18 -2.74 -14.27
CA CYS A 213 1.95 -1.96 -14.29
C CYS A 213 0.83 -2.80 -14.90
N VAL A 214 -0.29 -2.90 -14.21
CA VAL A 214 -1.47 -3.65 -14.69
C VAL A 214 -2.57 -2.68 -15.07
N VAL A 215 -3.12 -2.88 -16.27
CA VAL A 215 -4.22 -2.07 -16.82
C VAL A 215 -5.35 -2.96 -17.31
N PRO A 216 -6.60 -2.46 -17.34
CA PRO A 216 -7.70 -3.21 -17.95
C PRO A 216 -7.51 -3.21 -19.48
N LYS A 217 -7.79 -4.34 -20.09
CA LYS A 217 -7.82 -4.52 -21.56
C LYS A 217 -9.22 -4.98 -21.94
N PRO A 218 -9.89 -4.35 -22.92
CA PRO A 218 -11.17 -4.83 -23.43
C PRO A 218 -11.07 -6.30 -23.88
N ASP A 219 -12.08 -7.08 -23.54
CA ASP A 219 -12.21 -8.49 -23.88
C ASP A 219 -13.63 -8.78 -24.35
N LYS A 220 -13.79 -9.69 -25.32
CA LYS A 220 -15.08 -9.97 -25.95
C LYS A 220 -16.03 -10.73 -25.03
N ASP A 221 -15.49 -11.62 -24.20
CA ASP A 221 -16.27 -12.53 -23.36
C ASP A 221 -16.40 -12.01 -21.93
N LEU A 222 -15.34 -11.38 -21.41
CA LEU A 222 -15.25 -10.94 -20.03
C LEU A 222 -15.47 -9.42 -19.85
N LEU A 223 -15.83 -8.67 -20.90
CA LEU A 223 -15.83 -7.20 -20.99
C LEU A 223 -14.42 -6.62 -20.86
N PHE A 224 -13.70 -7.04 -19.83
CA PHE A 224 -12.31 -6.67 -19.59
C PHE A 224 -11.51 -7.84 -19.05
N THR A 225 -10.24 -7.87 -19.42
CA THR A 225 -9.21 -8.74 -18.86
C THR A 225 -8.01 -7.90 -18.42
N ASN A 226 -7.00 -8.53 -17.84
CA ASN A 226 -5.81 -7.83 -17.38
C ASN A 226 -4.72 -7.82 -18.46
N LYS A 227 -4.03 -6.69 -18.60
CA LYS A 227 -2.79 -6.57 -19.36
C LYS A 227 -1.70 -6.06 -18.41
N ALA A 228 -0.65 -6.85 -18.22
CA ALA A 228 0.51 -6.44 -17.46
C ALA A 228 1.62 -5.97 -18.40
N TYR A 229 2.22 -4.82 -18.07
CA TYR A 229 3.49 -4.36 -18.62
C TYR A 229 4.54 -4.64 -17.56
N ILE A 230 5.59 -5.36 -17.92
CA ILE A 230 6.59 -5.87 -16.98
C ILE A 230 7.97 -5.41 -17.40
N VAL A 231 8.72 -4.90 -16.46
CA VAL A 231 10.16 -4.66 -16.57
C VAL A 231 10.85 -5.82 -15.86
N LEU A 232 11.72 -6.52 -16.56
CA LEU A 232 12.51 -7.61 -16.00
C LEU A 232 13.76 -7.06 -15.32
N LYS A 233 14.26 -7.78 -14.33
CA LYS A 233 15.54 -7.46 -13.68
C LYS A 233 16.70 -7.53 -14.68
N ASP A 234 17.78 -6.81 -14.37
CA ASP A 234 18.98 -6.78 -15.19
C ASP A 234 19.50 -8.21 -15.45
N GLY A 235 19.86 -8.46 -16.71
CA GLY A 235 20.37 -9.77 -17.15
C GLY A 235 19.28 -10.80 -17.51
N ILE A 236 18.00 -10.53 -17.26
CA ILE A 236 16.91 -11.42 -17.66
C ILE A 236 16.39 -11.01 -19.04
N MET A 237 16.44 -11.94 -20.00
CA MET A 237 15.95 -11.69 -21.36
C MET A 237 14.45 -11.96 -21.46
N PRO A 238 13.68 -11.13 -22.21
CA PRO A 238 12.24 -11.31 -22.40
C PRO A 238 11.95 -12.45 -23.38
N THR A 239 12.01 -13.69 -22.91
CA THR A 239 11.70 -14.88 -23.69
C THR A 239 10.29 -15.38 -23.40
N LYS A 240 9.81 -16.32 -24.23
CA LYS A 240 8.52 -16.97 -24.01
C LYS A 240 8.52 -17.75 -22.69
N GLU A 241 9.61 -18.41 -22.37
CA GLU A 241 9.77 -19.21 -21.14
C GLU A 241 9.63 -18.32 -19.89
N ILE A 242 10.21 -17.12 -19.90
CA ILE A 242 10.04 -16.14 -18.82
C ILE A 242 8.61 -15.65 -18.73
N SER A 243 7.96 -15.40 -19.86
CA SER A 243 6.54 -15.03 -19.88
C SER A 243 5.66 -16.13 -19.30
N ASP A 244 5.88 -17.39 -19.71
CA ASP A 244 5.14 -18.55 -19.23
C ASP A 244 5.42 -18.78 -17.72
N TYR A 245 6.65 -18.59 -17.27
CA TYR A 245 7.00 -18.65 -15.86
C TYR A 245 6.21 -17.62 -15.03
N ILE A 246 6.21 -16.35 -15.45
CA ILE A 246 5.47 -15.28 -14.75
C ILE A 246 3.97 -15.61 -14.71
N MET A 247 3.39 -16.07 -15.82
CA MET A 247 1.99 -16.46 -15.87
C MET A 247 1.69 -17.60 -14.90
N ASN A 248 2.54 -18.62 -14.85
CA ASN A 248 2.38 -19.76 -13.94
C ASN A 248 2.45 -19.34 -12.47
N GLU A 249 3.38 -18.41 -12.12
CA GLU A 249 3.47 -17.85 -10.78
C GLU A 249 2.17 -17.10 -10.39
N CYS A 250 1.57 -16.35 -11.33
CA CYS A 250 0.30 -15.66 -11.10
C CYS A 250 -0.90 -16.60 -10.84
N TYR A 251 -0.84 -17.84 -11.31
CA TYR A 251 -1.91 -18.84 -11.10
C TYR A 251 -1.73 -19.68 -9.83
N LYS A 252 -0.58 -19.58 -9.16
CA LYS A 252 -0.40 -20.23 -7.87
C LYS A 252 -1.38 -19.65 -6.86
N PRO A 253 -2.07 -20.50 -6.07
CA PRO A 253 -2.96 -20.00 -5.03
C PRO A 253 -2.15 -19.14 -4.05
N ILE A 254 -2.53 -17.87 -3.96
CA ILE A 254 -2.01 -16.99 -2.90
C ILE A 254 -2.78 -17.43 -1.65
N TYR A 255 -2.07 -18.04 -0.73
CA TYR A 255 -2.65 -18.38 0.57
C TYR A 255 -2.98 -17.06 1.28
N ASN A 256 -4.26 -16.71 1.28
CA ASN A 256 -4.74 -15.55 2.00
C ASN A 256 -4.97 -15.98 3.46
N SER A 257 -4.05 -15.63 4.34
CA SER A 257 -4.12 -15.93 5.77
C SER A 257 -5.35 -15.30 6.48
N VAL A 258 -6.11 -14.47 5.77
CA VAL A 258 -7.30 -13.78 6.28
C VAL A 258 -8.61 -14.51 5.95
N THR A 259 -8.63 -15.28 4.87
CA THR A 259 -9.88 -15.96 4.41
C THR A 259 -9.80 -17.49 4.40
N GLY A 260 -8.65 -18.08 4.66
CA GLY A 260 -8.43 -19.54 4.68
C GLY A 260 -8.36 -20.13 3.27
#